data_bf8dbc3746973396531582f13d6afd3c
#
_entry.id   bf8dbc3746973396531582f13d6afd3c
#
_cell.length_a   1.000
_cell.length_b   1.000
_cell.length_c   1.000
_cell.angle_alpha   90.00
_cell.angle_beta   90.00
_cell.angle_gamma   90.00
#
_symmetry.space_group_name_H-M   'P 1'
#
loop_
_entity.id
_entity.type
_entity.pdbx_description
1 polymer ?
#
loop_
_entity_poly.entity_id
_entity_poly.type
_entity_poly.pdbx_seq_one_letter_code
_entity_poly.pdbx_strand_id
1 'polypeptide(L)'
;MVNWENSYKYGEKKEKELLPILQEYFGKDIKRNEKGRYAKYDYTDEKVNYELKSRTNKIKQYPTTMITRNKVEANDANKDLILLFNYTDCLAYIEYEAEQFKQYTTENFSRLGATFDEKPHLYIPIEHLKIIKSY
;
A
#
# COMPACT_ATOMS: atom_id res chain seq x y z
N MET A 1 6.11 -23.84 4.02
CA MET A 1 5.22 -23.69 2.86
C MET A 1 4.28 -22.51 3.07
N VAL A 2 4.19 -21.62 2.11
CA VAL A 2 3.27 -20.48 2.17
C VAL A 2 1.85 -20.99 1.92
N ASN A 3 0.95 -20.72 2.86
CA ASN A 3 -0.47 -21.00 2.68
C ASN A 3 -1.16 -19.76 2.11
N TRP A 4 -1.39 -19.76 0.81
CA TRP A 4 -1.97 -18.62 0.09
C TRP A 4 -3.36 -18.26 0.59
N GLU A 5 -4.17 -19.26 0.96
CA GLU A 5 -5.51 -19.01 1.47
C GLU A 5 -5.47 -18.27 2.82
N ASN A 6 -4.59 -18.70 3.73
CA ASN A 6 -4.44 -18.04 5.02
C ASN A 6 -3.87 -16.62 4.88
N SER A 7 -2.91 -16.44 3.98
CA SER A 7 -2.35 -15.10 3.70
C SER A 7 -3.39 -14.15 3.13
N TYR A 8 -4.23 -14.65 2.22
CA TYR A 8 -5.32 -13.87 1.64
C TYR A 8 -6.34 -13.46 2.71
N LYS A 9 -6.75 -14.40 3.56
CA LYS A 9 -7.70 -14.12 4.65
C LYS A 9 -7.15 -13.13 5.66
N TYR A 10 -5.87 -13.22 5.97
CA TYR A 10 -5.21 -12.27 6.87
C TYR A 10 -5.24 -10.85 6.30
N GLY A 11 -4.89 -10.70 5.02
CA GLY A 11 -4.92 -9.41 4.34
C GLY A 11 -6.32 -8.83 4.30
N GLU A 12 -7.33 -9.65 3.99
CA GLU A 12 -8.73 -9.24 3.97
C GLU A 12 -9.20 -8.79 5.35
N LYS A 13 -8.81 -9.50 6.40
CA LYS A 13 -9.14 -9.13 7.78
C LYS A 13 -8.54 -7.76 8.13
N LYS A 14 -7.29 -7.53 7.78
CA LYS A 14 -6.62 -6.24 8.03
C LYS A 14 -7.30 -5.11 7.28
N GLU A 15 -7.68 -5.33 6.03
CA GLU A 15 -8.40 -4.34 5.25
C GLU A 15 -9.71 -3.93 5.94
N LYS A 16 -10.46 -4.92 6.44
CA LYS A 16 -11.72 -4.65 7.14
C LYS A 16 -11.51 -3.93 8.47
N GLU A 17 -10.47 -4.30 9.22
CA GLU A 17 -10.15 -3.69 10.51
C GLU A 17 -9.74 -2.22 10.37
N LEU A 18 -9.03 -1.88 9.30
CA LEU A 18 -8.53 -0.53 9.10
C LEU A 18 -9.55 0.42 8.48
N LEU A 19 -10.61 -0.10 7.85
CA LEU A 19 -11.57 0.73 7.16
C LEU A 19 -12.17 1.84 8.04
N PRO A 20 -12.62 1.59 9.28
CA PRO A 20 -13.15 2.66 10.11
C PRO A 20 -12.13 3.76 10.40
N ILE A 21 -10.86 3.40 10.57
CA ILE A 21 -9.78 4.37 10.80
C ILE A 21 -9.61 5.26 9.57
N LEU A 22 -9.64 4.67 8.37
CA LEU A 22 -9.51 5.41 7.13
C LEU A 22 -10.69 6.33 6.88
N GLN A 23 -11.89 5.87 7.21
CA GLN A 23 -13.11 6.67 7.10
C GLN A 23 -13.08 7.89 8.03
N GLU A 24 -12.57 7.71 9.24
CA GLU A 24 -12.42 8.81 10.18
C GLU A 24 -11.38 9.82 9.71
N TYR A 25 -10.27 9.35 9.15
CA TYR A 25 -9.15 10.21 8.76
C TYR A 25 -9.38 10.91 7.41
N PHE A 26 -9.83 10.18 6.39
CA PHE A 26 -9.94 10.69 5.02
C PHE A 26 -11.37 11.06 4.62
N GLY A 27 -12.39 10.27 5.03
CA GLY A 27 -13.76 10.53 4.65
C GLY A 27 -14.64 9.29 4.73
N LYS A 28 -15.91 9.51 5.10
CA LYS A 28 -16.88 8.44 5.33
C LYS A 28 -17.26 7.66 4.09
N ASP A 29 -17.00 8.23 2.90
CA ASP A 29 -17.39 7.61 1.62
C ASP A 29 -16.42 6.51 1.17
N ILE A 30 -15.31 6.35 1.88
CA ILE A 30 -14.35 5.28 1.57
C ILE A 30 -15.01 3.93 1.81
N LYS A 31 -14.86 3.04 0.84
CA LYS A 31 -15.35 1.68 0.94
C LYS A 31 -14.27 0.71 0.49
N ARG A 32 -14.32 -0.50 1.03
CA ARG A 32 -13.44 -1.57 0.63
C ARG A 32 -13.92 -2.17 -0.69
N ASN A 33 -12.97 -2.46 -1.58
CA ASN A 33 -13.27 -3.16 -2.82
C ASN A 33 -13.47 -4.65 -2.54
N GLU A 34 -14.68 -5.17 -2.77
CA GLU A 34 -15.06 -6.53 -2.39
C GLU A 34 -14.66 -7.60 -3.40
N LYS A 35 -14.03 -7.22 -4.50
CA LYS A 35 -13.59 -8.19 -5.51
C LYS A 35 -12.39 -9.03 -5.07
N GLY A 36 -11.97 -8.89 -3.83
CA GLY A 36 -10.92 -9.68 -3.23
C GLY A 36 -9.58 -9.50 -3.95
N ARG A 37 -8.87 -10.60 -4.16
CA ARG A 37 -7.55 -10.60 -4.80
C ARG A 37 -7.57 -10.10 -6.25
N TYR A 38 -8.72 -10.01 -6.85
CA TYR A 38 -8.87 -9.52 -8.22
C TYR A 38 -9.09 -8.00 -8.27
N ALA A 39 -9.30 -7.36 -7.13
CA ALA A 39 -9.42 -5.92 -7.08
C ALA A 39 -8.07 -5.28 -7.34
N LYS A 40 -8.06 -4.22 -8.14
CA LYS A 40 -6.84 -3.49 -8.48
C LYS A 40 -6.28 -2.73 -7.28
N TYR A 41 -7.18 -2.16 -6.47
CA TYR A 41 -6.85 -1.44 -5.23
C TYR A 41 -7.76 -1.92 -4.11
N ASP A 42 -7.31 -1.73 -2.87
CA ASP A 42 -7.99 -2.29 -1.70
C ASP A 42 -9.21 -1.47 -1.26
N TYR A 43 -9.13 -0.15 -1.40
CA TYR A 43 -10.23 0.76 -1.06
C TYR A 43 -10.41 1.80 -2.14
N THR A 44 -11.61 2.40 -2.17
CA THR A 44 -11.91 3.46 -3.11
C THR A 44 -12.98 4.39 -2.54
N ASP A 45 -12.97 5.62 -3.01
CA ASP A 45 -14.12 6.51 -2.96
C ASP A 45 -14.29 7.14 -4.33
N GLU A 46 -15.13 8.16 -4.46
CA GLU A 46 -15.41 8.77 -5.75
C GLU A 46 -14.16 9.38 -6.40
N LYS A 47 -13.21 9.89 -5.59
CA LYS A 47 -12.06 10.68 -6.07
C LYS A 47 -10.72 9.99 -5.90
N VAL A 48 -10.62 8.96 -5.05
CA VAL A 48 -9.35 8.40 -4.62
C VAL A 48 -9.39 6.88 -4.59
N ASN A 49 -8.30 6.26 -5.03
CA ASN A 49 -8.02 4.84 -4.82
C ASN A 49 -6.97 4.70 -3.72
N TYR A 50 -7.06 3.63 -2.93
CA TYR A 50 -6.17 3.38 -1.80
C TYR A 50 -5.60 1.97 -1.90
N GLU A 51 -4.29 1.86 -1.79
CA GLU A 51 -3.60 0.57 -1.77
C GLU A 51 -2.97 0.36 -0.39
N LEU A 52 -3.28 -0.76 0.25
CA LEU A 52 -2.76 -1.10 1.57
C LEU A 52 -1.63 -2.12 1.46
N LYS A 53 -0.52 -1.83 2.11
CA LYS A 53 0.58 -2.77 2.30
C LYS A 53 0.80 -2.97 3.80
N SER A 54 0.64 -4.21 4.26
CA SER A 54 0.93 -4.56 5.65
C SER A 54 2.37 -5.02 5.77
N ARG A 55 3.05 -4.50 6.79
CA ARG A 55 4.44 -4.81 7.06
C ARG A 55 4.55 -5.50 8.42
N THR A 56 5.56 -6.34 8.58
CA THR A 56 5.81 -7.06 9.84
C THR A 56 6.90 -6.40 10.68
N ASN A 57 7.32 -5.20 10.30
CA ASN A 57 8.37 -4.45 10.98
C ASN A 57 7.83 -3.12 11.48
N LYS A 58 8.62 -2.46 12.33
CA LYS A 58 8.35 -1.07 12.76
C LYS A 58 8.75 -0.10 11.65
N ILE A 59 8.10 1.07 11.62
CA ILE A 59 8.33 2.04 10.56
C ILE A 59 9.80 2.48 10.45
N LYS A 60 10.50 2.63 11.56
CA LYS A 60 11.89 3.10 11.58
C LYS A 60 12.92 1.99 11.43
N GLN A 61 12.51 0.74 11.28
CA GLN A 61 13.45 -0.37 11.15
C GLN A 61 14.29 -0.28 9.87
N TYR A 62 13.70 0.24 8.79
CA TYR A 62 14.38 0.43 7.50
C TYR A 62 14.21 1.88 7.04
N PRO A 63 15.18 2.42 6.26
CA PRO A 63 15.09 3.81 5.80
C PRO A 63 14.06 4.04 4.70
N THR A 64 13.64 2.97 4.02
CA THR A 64 12.66 3.04 2.92
C THR A 64 11.61 1.95 3.04
N THR A 65 10.50 2.15 2.34
CA THR A 65 9.53 1.08 2.07
C THR A 65 9.39 0.92 0.56
N MET A 66 8.96 -0.27 0.12
CA MET A 66 8.85 -0.59 -1.30
C MET A 66 7.40 -0.68 -1.75
N ILE A 67 7.16 -0.27 -3.00
CA ILE A 67 5.92 -0.61 -3.70
C ILE A 67 6.25 -0.96 -5.14
N THR A 68 5.51 -1.90 -5.73
CA THR A 68 5.71 -2.22 -7.15
C THR A 68 5.33 -1.01 -8.00
N ARG A 69 6.16 -0.72 -8.99
CA ARG A 69 5.94 0.38 -9.92
C ARG A 69 4.58 0.28 -10.63
N ASN A 70 4.15 -0.95 -10.92
CA ASN A 70 2.85 -1.19 -11.55
C ASN A 70 1.67 -0.64 -10.75
N LYS A 71 1.73 -0.66 -9.42
CA LYS A 71 0.64 -0.17 -8.58
C LYS A 71 0.43 1.33 -8.74
N VAL A 72 1.50 2.09 -8.91
CA VAL A 72 1.38 3.53 -9.08
C VAL A 72 1.08 3.92 -10.53
N GLU A 73 1.63 3.21 -11.50
CA GLU A 73 1.43 3.50 -12.92
C GLU A 73 0.05 3.10 -13.43
N ALA A 74 -0.56 2.10 -12.80
CA ALA A 74 -1.84 1.55 -13.23
C ALA A 74 -3.05 2.34 -12.72
N ASN A 75 -2.83 3.40 -11.94
CA ASN A 75 -3.94 4.20 -11.41
C ASN A 75 -4.67 4.95 -12.54
N ASP A 76 -5.99 5.06 -12.37
CA ASP A 76 -6.84 5.85 -13.26
C ASP A 76 -6.44 7.32 -13.15
N ALA A 77 -6.18 7.96 -14.30
CA ALA A 77 -5.78 9.37 -14.35
C ALA A 77 -6.84 10.32 -13.76
N ASN A 78 -8.09 9.87 -13.65
CA ASN A 78 -9.17 10.66 -13.08
C ASN A 78 -9.30 10.50 -11.55
N LYS A 79 -8.49 9.66 -10.95
CA LYS A 79 -8.49 9.45 -9.50
C LYS A 79 -7.12 9.64 -8.92
N ASP A 80 -7.06 10.21 -7.72
CA ASP A 80 -5.84 10.25 -6.93
C ASP A 80 -5.53 8.86 -6.38
N LEU A 81 -4.31 8.65 -5.94
CA LEU A 81 -3.87 7.40 -5.35
C LEU A 81 -3.19 7.67 -4.02
N ILE A 82 -3.64 6.99 -2.99
CA ILE A 82 -3.01 7.02 -1.66
C ILE A 82 -2.47 5.63 -1.37
N LEU A 83 -1.20 5.58 -0.96
CA LEU A 83 -0.54 4.35 -0.56
C LEU A 83 -0.51 4.30 0.96
N LEU A 84 -1.04 3.22 1.52
CA LEU A 84 -1.14 3.01 2.96
C LEU A 84 -0.14 1.94 3.38
N PHE A 85 0.61 2.19 4.44
CA PHE A 85 1.57 1.24 4.98
C PHE A 85 1.23 0.98 6.44
N ASN A 86 0.79 -0.23 6.73
CA ASN A 86 0.44 -0.65 8.08
C ASN A 86 1.61 -1.39 8.70
N TYR A 87 2.35 -0.69 9.56
CA TYR A 87 3.47 -1.24 10.30
C TYR A 87 2.99 -1.81 11.64
N THR A 88 3.88 -2.50 12.36
CA THR A 88 3.54 -3.04 13.68
C THR A 88 3.27 -1.94 14.71
N ASP A 89 3.86 -0.76 14.51
CA ASP A 89 3.77 0.36 15.46
C ASP A 89 2.93 1.54 14.99
N CYS A 90 2.52 1.57 13.73
CA CYS A 90 1.70 2.68 13.22
C CYS A 90 1.08 2.38 11.86
N LEU A 91 0.07 3.18 11.53
CA LEU A 91 -0.48 3.26 10.17
C LEU A 91 -0.03 4.57 9.55
N ALA A 92 0.61 4.50 8.40
CA ALA A 92 1.17 5.66 7.70
C ALA A 92 0.71 5.68 6.25
N TYR A 93 0.87 6.81 5.57
CA TYR A 93 0.48 6.93 4.17
C TYR A 93 1.34 7.94 3.42
N ILE A 94 1.28 7.86 2.09
CA ILE A 94 1.79 8.86 1.19
C ILE A 94 0.83 8.99 0.01
N GLU A 95 0.58 10.22 -0.42
CA GLU A 95 -0.19 10.46 -1.63
C GLU A 95 0.74 10.37 -2.84
N TYR A 96 0.33 9.63 -3.86
CA TYR A 96 1.10 9.54 -5.10
C TYR A 96 1.09 10.88 -5.82
N GLU A 97 2.29 11.34 -6.16
CA GLU A 97 2.49 12.56 -6.95
C GLU A 97 3.61 12.25 -7.94
N ALA A 98 3.30 12.35 -9.24
CA ALA A 98 4.18 11.85 -10.29
C ALA A 98 5.59 12.44 -10.26
N GLU A 99 5.70 13.76 -10.05
CA GLU A 99 7.01 14.42 -10.07
C GLU A 99 7.87 14.00 -8.88
N GLN A 100 7.25 13.84 -7.69
CA GLN A 100 7.94 13.36 -6.51
C GLN A 100 8.42 11.93 -6.68
N PHE A 101 7.55 11.06 -7.21
CA PHE A 101 7.84 9.62 -7.33
C PHE A 101 8.88 9.33 -8.40
N LYS A 102 9.05 10.19 -9.39
CA LYS A 102 10.15 10.07 -10.38
C LYS A 102 11.52 10.14 -9.74
N GLN A 103 11.64 10.78 -8.59
CA GLN A 103 12.91 10.97 -7.89
C GLN A 103 13.29 9.75 -7.03
N TYR A 104 12.37 8.82 -6.83
CA TYR A 104 12.65 7.64 -6.01
C TYR A 104 13.44 6.59 -6.78
N THR A 105 14.36 5.92 -6.08
CA THR A 105 15.13 4.83 -6.65
C THR A 105 14.21 3.70 -7.08
N THR A 106 14.48 3.15 -8.27
CA THR A 106 13.74 2.00 -8.80
C THR A 106 14.73 0.85 -8.98
N GLU A 107 14.39 -0.32 -8.44
CA GLU A 107 15.19 -1.52 -8.60
C GLU A 107 14.29 -2.72 -8.81
N ASN A 108 14.79 -3.71 -9.54
CA ASN A 108 14.10 -4.98 -9.69
C ASN A 108 14.28 -5.81 -8.43
N PHE A 109 13.19 -6.38 -7.96
CA PHE A 109 13.18 -7.20 -6.76
C PHE A 109 12.25 -8.39 -6.94
N SER A 110 12.70 -9.56 -6.50
CA SER A 110 11.90 -10.78 -6.48
C SER A 110 11.80 -11.28 -5.05
N ARG A 111 10.59 -11.49 -4.57
CA ARG A 111 10.33 -11.99 -3.21
C ARG A 111 10.96 -13.36 -2.96
N LEU A 112 11.02 -14.20 -4.00
CA LEU A 112 11.47 -15.57 -3.88
C LEU A 112 12.88 -15.79 -4.41
N GLY A 113 13.56 -14.69 -4.80
CA GLY A 113 14.87 -14.79 -5.41
C GLY A 113 14.87 -15.39 -6.81
N ALA A 114 13.70 -15.59 -7.40
CA ALA A 114 13.58 -16.17 -8.75
C ALA A 114 13.56 -15.05 -9.78
N THR A 115 14.44 -15.13 -10.78
CA THR A 115 14.59 -14.07 -11.77
C THR A 115 13.34 -13.82 -12.61
N PHE A 116 12.53 -14.85 -12.85
CA PHE A 116 11.29 -14.69 -13.62
C PHE A 116 10.21 -13.91 -12.87
N ASP A 117 10.35 -13.73 -11.56
CA ASP A 117 9.41 -13.01 -10.72
C ASP A 117 9.89 -11.61 -10.38
N GLU A 118 11.00 -11.18 -10.97
CA GLU A 118 11.52 -9.83 -10.74
C GLU A 118 10.57 -8.77 -11.28
N LYS A 119 10.30 -7.77 -10.43
CA LYS A 119 9.46 -6.63 -10.78
C LYS A 119 10.12 -5.35 -10.32
N PRO A 120 9.98 -4.26 -11.10
CA PRO A 120 10.49 -2.97 -10.64
C PRO A 120 9.73 -2.49 -9.41
N HIS A 121 10.48 -2.09 -8.39
CA HIS A 121 9.96 -1.54 -7.14
C HIS A 121 10.49 -0.14 -6.94
N LEU A 122 9.64 0.74 -6.45
CA LEU A 122 10.02 2.08 -6.01
C LEU A 122 10.36 2.03 -4.52
N TYR A 123 11.42 2.71 -4.12
CA TYR A 123 11.86 2.80 -2.73
C TYR A 123 11.49 4.18 -2.21
N ILE A 124 10.54 4.22 -1.29
CA ILE A 124 10.01 5.47 -0.72
C ILE A 124 10.67 5.71 0.63
N PRO A 125 11.37 6.85 0.82
CA PRO A 125 11.92 7.19 2.14
C PRO A 125 10.81 7.26 3.19
N ILE A 126 11.01 6.62 4.33
CA ILE A 126 9.97 6.59 5.37
C ILE A 126 9.66 7.99 5.92
N GLU A 127 10.61 8.91 5.86
CA GLU A 127 10.43 10.30 6.27
C GLU A 127 9.42 11.06 5.40
N HIS A 128 9.09 10.54 4.20
CA HIS A 128 8.06 11.10 3.34
C HIS A 128 6.65 10.60 3.68
N LEU A 129 6.55 9.62 4.58
CA LEU A 129 5.25 9.10 5.00
C LEU A 129 4.67 9.96 6.10
N LYS A 130 3.35 10.08 6.10
CA LYS A 130 2.59 10.77 7.17
C LYS A 130 1.92 9.73 8.06
N ILE A 131 1.93 9.95 9.37
CA ILE A 131 1.34 9.04 10.34
C ILE A 131 -0.16 9.34 10.47
N ILE A 132 -0.99 8.32 10.26
CA ILE A 132 -2.43 8.40 10.52
C ILE A 132 -2.70 8.08 11.98
N LYS A 133 -2.08 7.00 12.49
CA LYS A 133 -2.31 6.52 13.85
C LYS A 133 -1.08 5.77 14.36
N SER A 134 -0.66 6.09 15.57
CA SER A 134 0.35 5.32 16.29
C SER A 134 -0.35 4.29 17.17
N TYR A 135 0.20 3.09 17.17
CA TYR A 135 -0.39 2.01 17.97
C TYR A 135 0.22 1.92 19.37
#